data_1cd73adbb1939163cf6f998026ba058b
#
_entry.id   1cd73adbb1939163cf6f998026ba058b
#
_cell.length_a   1.000
_cell.length_b   1.000
_cell.length_c   1.000
_cell.angle_alpha   90.00
_cell.angle_beta   90.00
_cell.angle_gamma   90.00
#
_symmetry.space_group_name_H-M   'P 1'
#
loop_
_entity.id
_entity.type
_entity.pdbx_description
1 polymer ?
#
loop_
_entity_poly.entity_id
_entity_poly.type
_entity_poly.pdbx_seq_one_letter_code
_entity_poly.pdbx_strand_id
1 'polypeptide(L)'
;MLFLAALLAIHVAPVDSTAPNRQPQLAASGDTVALVFGSGNTIWMARSTDRGRNFAAPAKVAELPKLSLGRHRGPRVAIAGNTIVVSAIASDPGDLVAWRSIDGGRTWSAPVVVNDVPKAAREGLHAMSADADGHLAMAWLDDRTVPGKKLYGAFSNDAGKTWSSNVMLYQSPERTICECCHPSLAALGHGEFAVMWRNALGGSRDLYAMRLRDGAASGAAIKQGSGTWKLDGCPMDGGGLVAVGGQLSSAWRREHDIYLAESGKSEIKLGPGQDVALAAGGHGLYAIWSAEGGIQLYAAGQTSRLAETGAFPTILTLPDGTLLAGWEENGVITLINP
;
A
#
# COMPACT_ATOMS: atom_id res chain seq x y z
N MET A 1 31.30 20.04 -6.30
CA MET A 1 31.51 18.67 -6.80
C MET A 1 30.73 17.76 -5.88
N LEU A 2 29.47 17.48 -6.21
CA LEU A 2 28.70 16.44 -5.48
C LEU A 2 29.25 15.09 -5.97
N PHE A 3 29.81 14.32 -5.07
CA PHE A 3 30.04 12.90 -5.31
C PHE A 3 28.66 12.23 -5.37
N LEU A 4 28.22 11.84 -6.57
CA LEU A 4 27.18 10.83 -6.72
C LEU A 4 27.79 9.53 -6.15
N ALA A 5 27.53 9.24 -4.89
CA ALA A 5 27.74 7.89 -4.40
C ALA A 5 26.83 7.00 -5.25
N ALA A 6 27.41 6.03 -5.95
CA ALA A 6 26.63 5.05 -6.68
C ALA A 6 25.72 4.36 -5.66
N LEU A 7 24.43 4.60 -5.74
CA LEU A 7 23.43 3.91 -4.92
C LEU A 7 23.55 2.41 -5.22
N LEU A 8 23.97 1.63 -4.22
CA LEU A 8 24.03 0.17 -4.34
C LEU A 8 22.60 -0.36 -4.39
N ALA A 9 22.17 -0.77 -5.58
CA ALA A 9 20.89 -1.41 -5.76
C ALA A 9 20.94 -2.88 -5.31
N ILE A 10 19.92 -3.30 -4.57
CA ILE A 10 19.69 -4.70 -4.23
C ILE A 10 18.65 -5.24 -5.22
N HIS A 11 18.99 -6.34 -5.89
CA HIS A 11 18.10 -7.00 -6.84
C HIS A 11 17.59 -8.32 -6.26
N VAL A 12 16.28 -8.43 -6.10
CA VAL A 12 15.62 -9.67 -5.69
C VAL A 12 15.09 -10.35 -6.96
N ALA A 13 15.90 -11.28 -7.48
CA ALA A 13 15.58 -12.05 -8.66
C ALA A 13 14.39 -13.00 -8.40
N PRO A 14 13.63 -13.40 -9.44
CA PRO A 14 12.60 -14.42 -9.31
C PRO A 14 13.15 -15.72 -8.74
N VAL A 15 12.43 -16.29 -7.77
CA VAL A 15 12.74 -17.64 -7.24
C VAL A 15 12.40 -18.69 -8.29
N ASP A 16 11.29 -18.48 -9.01
CA ASP A 16 10.90 -19.25 -10.19
C ASP A 16 11.17 -18.41 -11.43
N SER A 17 12.12 -18.84 -12.27
CA SER A 17 12.51 -18.15 -13.50
C SER A 17 11.38 -18.05 -14.53
N THR A 18 10.29 -18.81 -14.38
CA THR A 18 9.13 -18.79 -15.28
C THR A 18 8.08 -17.75 -14.91
N ALA A 19 8.17 -17.14 -13.72
CA ALA A 19 7.20 -16.17 -13.22
C ALA A 19 7.90 -14.91 -12.68
N PRO A 20 7.55 -13.71 -13.22
CA PRO A 20 8.14 -12.47 -12.74
C PRO A 20 7.70 -12.13 -11.32
N ASN A 21 8.57 -11.47 -10.56
CA ASN A 21 8.22 -10.84 -9.29
C ASN A 21 7.39 -9.59 -9.55
N ARG A 22 6.30 -9.42 -8.81
CA ARG A 22 5.30 -8.38 -8.99
C ARG A 22 4.84 -7.76 -7.68
N GLN A 23 4.50 -6.46 -7.73
CA GLN A 23 3.81 -5.71 -6.67
C GLN A 23 4.55 -5.75 -5.33
N PRO A 24 5.79 -5.22 -5.27
CA PRO A 24 6.55 -5.17 -4.02
C PRO A 24 5.86 -4.29 -2.99
N GLN A 25 5.88 -4.74 -1.74
CA GLN A 25 5.42 -3.97 -0.59
C GLN A 25 6.44 -4.10 0.53
N LEU A 26 6.68 -3.00 1.23
CA LEU A 26 7.63 -2.90 2.32
C LEU A 26 6.93 -2.59 3.64
N ALA A 27 7.40 -3.21 4.71
CA ALA A 27 7.06 -2.82 6.08
C ALA A 27 8.30 -2.91 6.96
N ALA A 28 8.41 -2.04 7.96
CA ALA A 28 9.54 -2.03 8.87
C ALA A 28 9.10 -1.88 10.33
N SER A 29 9.86 -2.50 11.24
CA SER A 29 9.76 -2.32 12.69
C SER A 29 11.15 -2.51 13.30
N GLY A 30 11.68 -1.49 13.96
CA GLY A 30 13.07 -1.47 14.42
C GLY A 30 14.05 -1.71 13.28
N ASP A 31 14.94 -2.67 13.44
CA ASP A 31 15.94 -3.03 12.41
C ASP A 31 15.40 -4.05 11.38
N THR A 32 14.20 -4.57 11.60
CA THR A 32 13.59 -5.55 10.69
C THR A 32 12.84 -4.84 9.57
N VAL A 33 13.12 -5.26 8.33
CA VAL A 33 12.35 -4.89 7.13
C VAL A 33 11.84 -6.17 6.49
N ALA A 34 10.55 -6.18 6.15
CA ALA A 34 9.91 -7.21 5.34
C ALA A 34 9.60 -6.64 3.96
N LEU A 35 10.09 -7.29 2.92
CA LEU A 35 9.69 -7.10 1.54
C LEU A 35 8.81 -8.26 1.14
N VAL A 36 7.56 -8.00 0.75
CA VAL A 36 6.66 -9.02 0.22
C VAL A 36 6.33 -8.72 -1.25
N PHE A 37 6.17 -9.77 -2.05
CA PHE A 37 5.79 -9.69 -3.46
C PHE A 37 5.11 -11.00 -3.91
N GLY A 38 4.42 -10.93 -5.03
CA GLY A 38 3.82 -12.10 -5.68
C GLY A 38 4.65 -12.55 -6.88
N SER A 39 4.68 -13.86 -7.14
CA SER A 39 5.24 -14.45 -8.36
C SER A 39 4.41 -15.68 -8.74
N GLY A 40 3.73 -15.63 -9.89
CA GLY A 40 2.73 -16.64 -10.25
C GLY A 40 1.61 -16.71 -9.20
N ASN A 41 1.41 -17.88 -8.61
CA ASN A 41 0.44 -18.11 -7.53
C ASN A 41 1.09 -18.08 -6.14
N THR A 42 2.36 -17.72 -6.03
CA THR A 42 3.10 -17.79 -4.76
C THR A 42 3.36 -16.39 -4.21
N ILE A 43 3.15 -16.25 -2.91
CA ILE A 43 3.52 -15.07 -2.14
C ILE A 43 4.90 -15.35 -1.53
N TRP A 44 5.84 -14.47 -1.77
CA TRP A 44 7.21 -14.52 -1.28
C TRP A 44 7.51 -13.38 -0.33
N MET A 45 8.39 -13.62 0.62
CA MET A 45 8.92 -12.58 1.51
C MET A 45 10.45 -12.71 1.60
N ALA A 46 11.13 -11.58 1.39
CA ALA A 46 12.54 -11.41 1.74
C ALA A 46 12.62 -10.55 3.01
N ARG A 47 13.51 -10.93 3.94
CA ARG A 47 13.69 -10.24 5.21
C ARG A 47 15.07 -9.63 5.32
N SER A 48 15.11 -8.40 5.83
CA SER A 48 16.31 -7.75 6.35
C SER A 48 16.24 -7.66 7.88
N THR A 49 17.40 -7.71 8.55
CA THR A 49 17.57 -7.47 10.00
C THR A 49 18.58 -6.36 10.26
N ASP A 50 18.95 -5.64 9.22
CA ASP A 50 19.97 -4.58 9.24
C ASP A 50 19.49 -3.31 8.55
N ARG A 51 18.17 -2.99 8.69
CA ARG A 51 17.53 -1.79 8.14
C ARG A 51 17.55 -1.75 6.62
N GLY A 52 17.32 -2.90 5.96
CA GLY A 52 17.24 -2.97 4.51
C GLY A 52 18.57 -2.89 3.77
N ARG A 53 19.71 -2.97 4.48
CA ARG A 53 21.02 -2.98 3.83
C ARG A 53 21.32 -4.30 3.14
N ASN A 54 20.84 -5.40 3.70
CA ASN A 54 20.90 -6.72 3.09
C ASN A 54 19.57 -7.45 3.29
N PHE A 55 19.20 -8.26 2.33
CA PHE A 55 18.00 -9.12 2.41
C PHE A 55 18.42 -10.59 2.29
N ALA A 56 17.84 -11.43 3.15
CA ALA A 56 17.92 -12.87 2.98
C ALA A 56 17.21 -13.31 1.69
N ALA A 57 17.57 -14.48 1.18
CA ALA A 57 16.85 -15.08 0.05
C ALA A 57 15.34 -15.16 0.35
N PRO A 58 14.48 -14.89 -0.65
CA PRO A 58 13.03 -14.96 -0.46
C PRO A 58 12.57 -16.34 0.01
N ALA A 59 11.72 -16.36 1.03
CA ALA A 59 11.05 -17.53 1.53
C ALA A 59 9.56 -17.51 1.17
N LYS A 60 8.98 -18.69 0.94
CA LYS A 60 7.56 -18.84 0.64
C LYS A 60 6.72 -18.49 1.87
N VAL A 61 5.78 -17.57 1.69
CA VAL A 61 4.73 -17.28 2.68
C VAL A 61 3.58 -18.26 2.50
N ALA A 62 3.01 -18.30 1.30
CA ALA A 62 1.89 -19.15 0.95
C ALA A 62 1.81 -19.34 -0.57
N GLU A 63 1.09 -20.37 -0.96
CA GLU A 63 0.56 -20.51 -2.32
C GLU A 63 -0.92 -20.17 -2.30
N LEU A 64 -1.33 -19.26 -3.16
CA LEU A 64 -2.71 -18.85 -3.29
C LEU A 64 -3.11 -18.98 -4.76
N PRO A 65 -3.80 -20.05 -5.15
CA PRO A 65 -4.26 -20.24 -6.51
C PRO A 65 -5.04 -19.03 -7.03
N LYS A 66 -4.74 -18.60 -8.25
CA LYS A 66 -5.32 -17.39 -8.87
C LYS A 66 -5.03 -16.12 -8.05
N LEU A 67 -3.84 -16.00 -7.47
CA LEU A 67 -3.38 -14.79 -6.79
C LEU A 67 -3.57 -13.58 -7.71
N SER A 68 -4.29 -12.56 -7.23
CA SER A 68 -4.46 -11.31 -7.95
C SER A 68 -3.15 -10.54 -7.97
N LEU A 69 -2.61 -10.26 -9.15
CA LEU A 69 -1.37 -9.52 -9.35
C LEU A 69 -1.52 -8.45 -10.43
N GLY A 70 -0.71 -7.39 -10.31
CA GLY A 70 -0.63 -6.28 -11.26
C GLY A 70 -1.69 -5.21 -11.03
N ARG A 71 -1.37 -4.00 -11.45
CA ARG A 71 -2.22 -2.79 -11.29
C ARG A 71 -2.67 -2.59 -9.85
N HIS A 72 -1.70 -2.58 -8.92
CA HIS A 72 -1.90 -2.48 -7.46
C HIS A 72 -2.62 -3.66 -6.80
N ARG A 73 -2.91 -4.73 -7.53
CA ARG A 73 -3.29 -6.01 -6.94
C ARG A 73 -2.03 -6.78 -6.56
N GLY A 74 -2.03 -7.41 -5.41
CA GLY A 74 -0.89 -8.16 -4.92
C GLY A 74 -0.88 -8.25 -3.40
N PRO A 75 0.10 -8.93 -2.82
CA PRO A 75 0.18 -9.06 -1.38
C PRO A 75 0.43 -7.72 -0.69
N ARG A 76 0.01 -7.62 0.57
CA ARG A 76 0.34 -6.51 1.47
C ARG A 76 1.05 -7.07 2.68
N VAL A 77 1.89 -6.25 3.30
CA VAL A 77 2.62 -6.61 4.51
C VAL A 77 2.52 -5.49 5.54
N ALA A 78 2.36 -5.86 6.81
CA ALA A 78 2.46 -4.98 7.95
C ALA A 78 3.20 -5.69 9.08
N ILE A 79 3.85 -4.92 9.96
CA ILE A 79 4.50 -5.46 11.16
C ILE A 79 3.80 -4.83 12.37
N ALA A 80 3.11 -5.67 13.12
CA ALA A 80 2.38 -5.32 14.33
C ALA A 80 3.19 -5.80 15.55
N GLY A 81 3.89 -4.87 16.21
CA GLY A 81 4.90 -5.25 17.21
C GLY A 81 6.01 -6.11 16.60
N ASN A 82 6.09 -7.38 17.00
CA ASN A 82 7.04 -8.36 16.46
C ASN A 82 6.41 -9.35 15.46
N THR A 83 5.12 -9.20 15.17
CA THR A 83 4.39 -10.11 14.28
C THR A 83 4.36 -9.54 12.87
N ILE A 84 4.80 -10.32 11.89
CA ILE A 84 4.65 -9.99 10.47
C ILE A 84 3.32 -10.55 10.01
N VAL A 85 2.48 -9.70 9.41
CA VAL A 85 1.20 -10.09 8.82
C VAL A 85 1.27 -9.84 7.33
N VAL A 86 0.89 -10.83 6.54
CA VAL A 86 0.80 -10.75 5.08
C VAL A 86 -0.63 -11.03 4.67
N SER A 87 -1.16 -10.28 3.72
CA SER A 87 -2.49 -10.49 3.16
C SER A 87 -2.46 -10.49 1.65
N ALA A 88 -3.38 -11.20 1.03
CA ALA A 88 -3.58 -11.23 -0.42
C ALA A 88 -5.01 -11.63 -0.78
N ILE A 89 -5.38 -11.38 -2.02
CA ILE A 89 -6.68 -11.77 -2.58
C ILE A 89 -6.45 -12.72 -3.74
N ALA A 90 -7.20 -13.84 -3.75
CA ALA A 90 -7.37 -14.66 -4.94
C ALA A 90 -8.48 -14.05 -5.82
N SER A 91 -8.28 -13.93 -7.13
CA SER A 91 -9.31 -13.42 -8.05
C SER A 91 -10.52 -14.35 -8.15
N ASP A 92 -10.34 -15.62 -7.80
CA ASP A 92 -11.38 -16.63 -7.68
C ASP A 92 -11.00 -17.56 -6.51
N PRO A 93 -11.77 -17.62 -5.43
CA PRO A 93 -13.17 -17.15 -5.31
C PRO A 93 -13.36 -15.64 -5.11
N GLY A 94 -12.32 -14.85 -4.82
CA GLY A 94 -12.46 -13.43 -4.53
C GLY A 94 -12.45 -13.12 -3.03
N ASP A 95 -11.69 -13.92 -2.26
CA ASP A 95 -11.56 -13.75 -0.81
C ASP A 95 -10.22 -13.10 -0.45
N LEU A 96 -10.28 -12.22 0.54
CA LEU A 96 -9.11 -11.61 1.19
C LEU A 96 -8.64 -12.54 2.31
N VAL A 97 -7.40 -12.99 2.19
CA VAL A 97 -6.79 -13.97 3.10
C VAL A 97 -5.57 -13.36 3.78
N ALA A 98 -5.36 -13.68 5.05
CA ALA A 98 -4.22 -13.24 5.83
C ALA A 98 -3.45 -14.42 6.45
N TRP A 99 -2.15 -14.24 6.59
CA TRP A 99 -1.21 -15.13 7.29
C TRP A 99 -0.38 -14.31 8.27
N ARG A 100 0.00 -14.89 9.38
CA ARG A 100 0.87 -14.25 10.37
C ARG A 100 2.08 -15.10 10.70
N SER A 101 3.19 -14.44 11.01
CA SER A 101 4.42 -15.06 11.52
C SER A 101 4.86 -14.34 12.79
N ILE A 102 5.16 -15.09 13.84
CA ILE A 102 5.67 -14.60 15.12
C ILE A 102 7.17 -14.86 15.30
N ASP A 103 7.80 -15.48 14.31
CA ASP A 103 9.20 -15.90 14.33
C ASP A 103 10.04 -15.25 13.23
N GLY A 104 9.57 -14.08 12.73
CA GLY A 104 10.26 -13.30 11.72
C GLY A 104 10.15 -13.88 10.31
N GLY A 105 9.07 -14.58 10.01
CA GLY A 105 8.79 -15.13 8.68
C GLY A 105 9.39 -16.51 8.42
N ARG A 106 9.87 -17.21 9.45
CA ARG A 106 10.34 -18.60 9.31
C ARG A 106 9.20 -19.58 9.17
N THR A 107 8.11 -19.36 9.92
CA THR A 107 6.89 -20.15 9.83
C THR A 107 5.67 -19.22 9.75
N TRP A 108 4.61 -19.71 9.13
CA TRP A 108 3.37 -18.98 8.91
C TRP A 108 2.17 -19.74 9.47
N SER A 109 1.19 -19.02 9.98
CA SER A 109 -0.07 -19.59 10.45
C SER A 109 -0.85 -20.24 9.31
N ALA A 110 -1.85 -21.02 9.65
CA ALA A 110 -2.93 -21.34 8.71
C ALA A 110 -3.57 -20.03 8.18
N PRO A 111 -4.09 -20.04 6.95
CA PRO A 111 -4.78 -18.89 6.38
C PRO A 111 -6.04 -18.54 7.17
N VAL A 112 -6.31 -17.23 7.31
CA VAL A 112 -7.56 -16.70 7.86
C VAL A 112 -8.24 -15.89 6.78
N VAL A 113 -9.49 -16.21 6.45
CA VAL A 113 -10.33 -15.40 5.55
C VAL A 113 -10.82 -14.17 6.33
N VAL A 114 -10.57 -12.97 5.81
CA VAL A 114 -10.87 -11.71 6.49
C VAL A 114 -12.25 -11.18 6.13
N ASN A 115 -12.69 -11.34 4.88
CA ASN A 115 -14.05 -10.97 4.49
C ASN A 115 -15.06 -12.02 4.99
N ASP A 116 -16.08 -11.59 5.73
CA ASP A 116 -17.12 -12.45 6.30
C ASP A 116 -18.23 -12.83 5.32
N VAL A 117 -18.29 -12.18 4.17
CA VAL A 117 -19.13 -12.58 3.02
C VAL A 117 -18.23 -13.16 1.94
N PRO A 118 -18.40 -14.43 1.57
CA PRO A 118 -17.59 -15.08 0.54
C PRO A 118 -17.57 -14.30 -0.77
N LYS A 119 -16.42 -14.23 -1.42
CA LYS A 119 -16.20 -13.61 -2.73
C LYS A 119 -16.35 -12.08 -2.77
N ALA A 120 -16.50 -11.42 -1.62
CA ALA A 120 -16.79 -9.99 -1.56
C ALA A 120 -15.59 -9.09 -1.93
N ALA A 121 -14.36 -9.62 -1.95
CA ALA A 121 -13.15 -8.86 -2.23
C ALA A 121 -12.54 -9.12 -3.63
N ARG A 122 -13.32 -9.65 -4.57
CA ARG A 122 -12.81 -10.16 -5.87
C ARG A 122 -12.15 -9.12 -6.78
N GLU A 123 -12.30 -7.81 -6.52
CA GLU A 123 -11.54 -6.79 -7.25
C GLU A 123 -10.03 -6.90 -7.02
N GLY A 124 -9.60 -7.58 -5.97
CA GLY A 124 -8.19 -7.79 -5.68
C GLY A 124 -7.49 -6.57 -5.08
N LEU A 125 -8.24 -5.52 -4.75
CA LEU A 125 -7.72 -4.23 -4.31
C LEU A 125 -7.99 -4.02 -2.82
N HIS A 126 -6.92 -4.04 -2.02
CA HIS A 126 -6.98 -3.84 -0.58
C HIS A 126 -5.76 -3.09 -0.06
N ALA A 127 -5.87 -2.58 1.15
CA ALA A 127 -4.79 -2.00 1.93
C ALA A 127 -4.72 -2.65 3.31
N MET A 128 -3.55 -2.63 3.93
CA MET A 128 -3.31 -3.05 5.31
C MET A 128 -2.36 -2.08 5.98
N SER A 129 -2.61 -1.76 7.24
CA SER A 129 -1.70 -0.99 8.08
C SER A 129 -1.71 -1.55 9.49
N ALA A 130 -0.61 -1.38 10.22
CA ALA A 130 -0.46 -1.77 11.61
C ALA A 130 0.14 -0.63 12.43
N ASP A 131 -0.17 -0.57 13.72
CA ASP A 131 0.53 0.26 14.69
C ASP A 131 1.53 -0.54 15.52
N ALA A 132 2.31 0.17 16.34
CA ALA A 132 3.32 -0.43 17.20
C ALA A 132 2.71 -1.26 18.36
N ASP A 133 1.45 -1.00 18.72
CA ASP A 133 0.75 -1.66 19.83
C ASP A 133 0.15 -3.00 19.42
N GLY A 134 0.26 -3.37 18.13
CA GLY A 134 -0.22 -4.65 17.62
C GLY A 134 -1.62 -4.60 16.99
N HIS A 135 -2.21 -3.40 16.84
CA HIS A 135 -3.47 -3.26 16.12
C HIS A 135 -3.24 -3.24 14.61
N LEU A 136 -4.18 -3.82 13.87
CA LEU A 136 -4.19 -3.79 12.41
C LEU A 136 -5.56 -3.34 11.89
N ALA A 137 -5.52 -2.69 10.74
CA ALA A 137 -6.69 -2.43 9.92
C ALA A 137 -6.46 -2.95 8.50
N MET A 138 -7.50 -3.52 7.91
CA MET A 138 -7.61 -3.79 6.48
C MET A 138 -8.78 -3.03 5.89
N ALA A 139 -8.64 -2.57 4.65
CA ALA A 139 -9.73 -1.99 3.88
C ALA A 139 -9.68 -2.50 2.45
N TRP A 140 -10.85 -2.77 1.84
CA TRP A 140 -10.94 -3.29 0.48
C TRP A 140 -12.16 -2.78 -0.25
N LEU A 141 -12.14 -2.91 -1.58
CA LEU A 141 -13.30 -2.70 -2.42
C LEU A 141 -14.20 -3.95 -2.34
N ASP A 142 -15.39 -3.78 -1.81
CA ASP A 142 -16.33 -4.86 -1.51
C ASP A 142 -17.55 -4.79 -2.41
N ASP A 143 -17.95 -5.91 -2.95
CA ASP A 143 -19.09 -6.03 -3.86
C ASP A 143 -20.23 -6.92 -3.34
N ARG A 144 -20.27 -7.17 -2.00
CA ARG A 144 -21.34 -7.97 -1.36
C ARG A 144 -22.74 -7.42 -1.58
N THR A 145 -22.87 -6.13 -1.86
CA THR A 145 -24.16 -5.48 -2.11
C THR A 145 -24.18 -4.85 -3.49
N VAL A 146 -24.97 -5.39 -4.39
CA VAL A 146 -25.20 -4.85 -5.75
C VAL A 146 -26.29 -3.76 -5.70
N PRO A 147 -26.19 -2.67 -6.48
CA PRO A 147 -25.10 -2.31 -7.40
C PRO A 147 -23.96 -1.55 -6.73
N GLY A 148 -22.77 -1.69 -7.35
CA GLY A 148 -21.58 -0.87 -7.09
C GLY A 148 -20.73 -1.33 -5.92
N LYS A 149 -19.51 -0.83 -5.89
CA LYS A 149 -18.50 -1.15 -4.86
C LYS A 149 -18.63 -0.21 -3.68
N LYS A 150 -18.37 -0.75 -2.50
CA LYS A 150 -18.29 -0.01 -1.24
C LYS A 150 -16.95 -0.23 -0.60
N LEU A 151 -16.56 0.65 0.29
CA LEU A 151 -15.37 0.48 1.10
C LEU A 151 -15.74 -0.27 2.39
N TYR A 152 -15.19 -1.45 2.57
CA TYR A 152 -15.31 -2.22 3.81
C TYR A 152 -13.96 -2.35 4.50
N GLY A 153 -13.99 -2.64 5.78
CA GLY A 153 -12.81 -2.89 6.59
C GLY A 153 -13.02 -3.96 7.64
N ALA A 154 -11.92 -4.49 8.15
CA ALA A 154 -11.84 -5.33 9.32
C ALA A 154 -10.63 -4.93 10.17
N PHE A 155 -10.72 -5.17 11.47
CA PHE A 155 -9.73 -4.76 12.45
C PHE A 155 -9.28 -5.94 13.28
N SER A 156 -8.03 -5.90 13.74
CA SER A 156 -7.46 -6.88 14.66
C SER A 156 -6.76 -6.16 15.81
N ASN A 157 -6.98 -6.65 17.04
CA ASN A 157 -6.32 -6.16 18.24
C ASN A 157 -5.34 -7.19 18.83
N ASP A 158 -5.02 -8.24 18.08
CA ASP A 158 -4.19 -9.37 18.50
C ASP A 158 -3.13 -9.77 17.46
N ALA A 159 -2.59 -8.76 16.78
CA ALA A 159 -1.57 -8.88 15.74
C ALA A 159 -1.98 -9.86 14.61
N GLY A 160 -3.21 -9.74 14.14
CA GLY A 160 -3.72 -10.50 13.00
C GLY A 160 -4.09 -11.94 13.31
N LYS A 161 -4.21 -12.33 14.59
CA LYS A 161 -4.65 -13.68 14.97
C LYS A 161 -6.15 -13.85 14.71
N THR A 162 -6.93 -12.82 15.06
CA THR A 162 -8.37 -12.75 14.78
C THR A 162 -8.73 -11.42 14.14
N TRP A 163 -9.84 -11.38 13.41
CA TRP A 163 -10.36 -10.19 12.76
C TRP A 163 -11.80 -9.94 13.20
N SER A 164 -12.16 -8.67 13.32
CA SER A 164 -13.53 -8.26 13.61
C SER A 164 -14.50 -8.69 12.50
N SER A 165 -15.80 -8.68 12.79
CA SER A 165 -16.82 -8.62 11.74
C SER A 165 -16.53 -7.45 10.81
N ASN A 166 -16.88 -7.60 9.53
CA ASN A 166 -16.62 -6.56 8.55
C ASN A 166 -17.55 -5.35 8.74
N VAL A 167 -16.97 -4.17 8.63
CA VAL A 167 -17.69 -2.90 8.79
C VAL A 167 -17.69 -2.16 7.46
N MET A 168 -18.85 -1.67 7.04
CA MET A 168 -18.93 -0.74 5.92
C MET A 168 -18.37 0.62 6.35
N LEU A 169 -17.19 0.96 5.83
CA LEU A 169 -16.51 2.21 6.13
C LEU A 169 -17.12 3.38 5.34
N TYR A 170 -17.44 3.12 4.07
CA TYR A 170 -18.01 4.16 3.22
C TYR A 170 -18.85 3.59 2.08
N GLN A 171 -19.96 4.30 1.81
CA GLN A 171 -20.78 4.15 0.61
C GLN A 171 -20.94 5.51 -0.05
N SER A 172 -20.65 5.58 -1.35
CA SER A 172 -20.91 6.80 -2.13
C SER A 172 -22.42 7.10 -2.24
N PRO A 173 -22.84 8.38 -2.21
CA PRO A 173 -24.21 8.76 -2.52
C PRO A 173 -24.69 8.22 -3.89
N GLU A 174 -23.79 8.05 -4.85
CA GLU A 174 -24.07 7.46 -6.17
C GLU A 174 -23.93 5.93 -6.18
N ARG A 175 -23.98 5.28 -5.02
CA ARG A 175 -23.98 3.84 -4.77
C ARG A 175 -22.66 3.12 -5.04
N THR A 176 -21.73 3.70 -5.78
CA THR A 176 -20.41 3.10 -6.02
C THR A 176 -19.28 4.07 -5.74
N ILE A 177 -18.19 3.58 -5.19
CA ILE A 177 -16.88 4.26 -5.21
C ILE A 177 -16.17 3.91 -6.51
N CYS A 178 -14.97 4.46 -6.77
CA CYS A 178 -14.19 4.07 -7.95
C CYS A 178 -13.79 2.58 -7.84
N GLU A 179 -14.24 1.76 -8.78
CA GLU A 179 -14.20 0.30 -8.69
C GLU A 179 -12.84 -0.31 -9.02
N CYS A 180 -11.88 0.50 -9.44
CA CYS A 180 -10.61 0.04 -9.98
C CYS A 180 -9.38 0.65 -9.31
N CYS A 181 -9.56 1.40 -8.21
CA CYS A 181 -8.47 2.09 -7.53
C CYS A 181 -8.28 1.53 -6.12
N HIS A 182 -7.05 1.17 -5.78
CA HIS A 182 -6.75 0.63 -4.46
C HIS A 182 -7.01 1.67 -3.36
N PRO A 183 -7.50 1.26 -2.19
CA PRO A 183 -7.50 2.10 -1.01
C PRO A 183 -6.08 2.20 -0.42
N SER A 184 -5.86 3.19 0.45
CA SER A 184 -4.66 3.33 1.26
C SER A 184 -5.00 3.45 2.73
N LEU A 185 -4.17 2.91 3.61
CA LEU A 185 -4.33 2.98 5.06
C LEU A 185 -3.07 3.56 5.71
N ALA A 186 -3.25 4.38 6.73
CA ALA A 186 -2.19 4.87 7.60
C ALA A 186 -2.57 4.66 9.07
N ALA A 187 -1.64 4.15 9.87
CA ALA A 187 -1.81 4.07 11.31
C ALA A 187 -1.62 5.45 11.96
N LEU A 188 -2.48 5.80 12.91
CA LEU A 188 -2.40 7.00 13.74
C LEU A 188 -1.88 6.67 15.16
N GLY A 189 -1.77 5.37 15.47
CA GLY A 189 -1.41 4.82 16.76
C GLY A 189 -2.62 4.51 17.65
N HIS A 190 -2.40 3.67 18.66
CA HIS A 190 -3.41 3.30 19.66
C HIS A 190 -4.72 2.75 19.08
N GLY A 191 -4.62 1.96 17.99
CA GLY A 191 -5.78 1.39 17.30
C GLY A 191 -6.55 2.36 16.42
N GLU A 192 -6.09 3.60 16.29
CA GLU A 192 -6.65 4.56 15.34
C GLU A 192 -5.93 4.48 13.98
N PHE A 193 -6.71 4.62 12.91
CA PHE A 193 -6.23 4.58 11.53
C PHE A 193 -6.85 5.70 10.71
N ALA A 194 -6.36 5.87 9.49
CA ALA A 194 -7.03 6.64 8.45
C ALA A 194 -7.06 5.83 7.17
N VAL A 195 -8.15 5.97 6.42
CA VAL A 195 -8.32 5.33 5.10
C VAL A 195 -8.54 6.39 4.05
N MET A 196 -7.93 6.17 2.87
CA MET A 196 -8.13 6.98 1.67
C MET A 196 -8.59 6.08 0.54
N TRP A 197 -9.52 6.58 -0.26
CA TRP A 197 -10.03 5.88 -1.45
C TRP A 197 -10.41 6.88 -2.54
N ARG A 198 -10.46 6.40 -3.77
CA ARG A 198 -11.00 7.20 -4.88
C ARG A 198 -12.51 7.02 -4.94
N ASN A 199 -13.24 8.13 -4.90
CA ASN A 199 -14.69 8.11 -5.01
C ASN A 199 -15.13 8.30 -6.48
N ALA A 200 -16.35 7.87 -6.77
CA ALA A 200 -17.07 8.21 -8.00
C ALA A 200 -18.26 9.06 -7.58
N LEU A 201 -18.19 10.37 -7.84
CA LEU A 201 -19.21 11.32 -7.40
C LEU A 201 -19.33 12.48 -8.39
N GLY A 202 -20.53 12.73 -8.91
CA GLY A 202 -20.79 13.79 -9.87
C GLY A 202 -19.93 13.69 -11.13
N GLY A 203 -19.63 12.48 -11.61
CA GLY A 203 -18.73 12.22 -12.74
C GLY A 203 -17.26 12.52 -12.47
N SER A 204 -16.86 12.76 -11.21
CA SER A 204 -15.46 12.93 -10.83
C SER A 204 -14.86 11.66 -10.22
N ARG A 205 -13.52 11.61 -10.25
CA ARG A 205 -12.70 10.54 -9.67
C ARG A 205 -11.71 11.13 -8.66
N ASP A 206 -12.24 11.81 -7.64
CA ASP A 206 -11.44 12.48 -6.62
C ASP A 206 -11.13 11.56 -5.43
N LEU A 207 -10.04 11.81 -4.73
CA LEU A 207 -9.67 11.10 -3.52
C LEU A 207 -10.38 11.68 -2.30
N TYR A 208 -10.78 10.80 -1.39
CA TYR A 208 -11.34 11.13 -0.09
C TYR A 208 -10.62 10.35 0.99
N ALA A 209 -10.44 10.95 2.14
CA ALA A 209 -9.90 10.30 3.32
C ALA A 209 -10.77 10.51 4.54
N MET A 210 -10.76 9.57 5.48
CA MET A 210 -11.39 9.72 6.79
C MET A 210 -10.64 8.94 7.86
N ARG A 211 -10.90 9.29 9.11
CA ARG A 211 -10.36 8.58 10.26
C ARG A 211 -11.20 7.37 10.60
N LEU A 212 -10.53 6.38 11.17
CA LEU A 212 -11.13 5.15 11.70
C LEU A 212 -10.76 5.07 13.18
N ARG A 213 -11.76 4.89 14.03
CA ARG A 213 -11.60 4.75 15.47
C ARG A 213 -12.54 3.66 15.97
N ASP A 214 -12.11 2.89 16.97
CA ASP A 214 -12.92 1.84 17.58
C ASP A 214 -13.52 0.85 16.55
N GLY A 215 -12.76 0.54 15.50
CA GLY A 215 -13.18 -0.38 14.45
C GLY A 215 -14.24 0.18 13.49
N ALA A 216 -14.44 1.48 13.43
CA ALA A 216 -15.46 2.12 12.60
C ALA A 216 -14.97 3.43 11.96
N ALA A 217 -15.74 3.92 10.97
CA ALA A 217 -15.57 5.26 10.43
C ALA A 217 -15.84 6.33 11.49
N SER A 218 -14.94 7.31 11.62
CA SER A 218 -15.02 8.42 12.57
C SER A 218 -14.95 9.76 11.85
N GLY A 219 -16.05 10.51 11.90
CA GLY A 219 -16.17 11.80 11.24
C GLY A 219 -16.55 11.71 9.75
N ALA A 220 -16.42 12.84 9.06
CA ALA A 220 -16.79 12.95 7.65
C ALA A 220 -15.64 12.53 6.73
N ALA A 221 -15.98 12.01 5.54
CA ALA A 221 -15.05 11.82 4.45
C ALA A 221 -14.63 13.20 3.88
N ILE A 222 -13.35 13.49 3.86
CA ILE A 222 -12.79 14.77 3.42
C ILE A 222 -12.09 14.58 2.08
N LYS A 223 -12.50 15.36 1.09
CA LYS A 223 -11.84 15.39 -0.22
C LYS A 223 -10.37 15.82 -0.06
N GLN A 224 -9.49 15.14 -0.78
CA GLN A 224 -8.08 15.46 -0.82
C GLN A 224 -7.79 16.45 -1.96
N GLY A 225 -7.10 17.53 -1.58
CA GLY A 225 -6.79 18.62 -2.51
C GLY A 225 -8.01 19.45 -2.96
N SER A 226 -7.74 20.50 -3.73
CA SER A 226 -8.73 21.47 -4.21
C SER A 226 -9.25 21.16 -5.61
N GLY A 227 -8.43 20.55 -6.46
CA GLY A 227 -8.78 20.23 -7.84
C GLY A 227 -9.75 19.06 -7.98
N THR A 228 -10.35 18.92 -9.16
CA THR A 228 -11.31 17.85 -9.48
C THR A 228 -10.93 17.19 -10.79
N TRP A 229 -10.98 15.87 -10.82
CA TRP A 229 -10.74 15.08 -12.02
C TRP A 229 -12.05 14.52 -12.59
N LYS A 230 -12.58 15.19 -13.60
CA LYS A 230 -13.72 14.66 -14.39
C LYS A 230 -13.19 13.58 -15.32
N LEU A 231 -13.69 12.36 -15.15
CA LEU A 231 -13.26 11.21 -15.93
C LEU A 231 -14.41 10.20 -16.09
N ASP A 232 -14.78 9.98 -17.34
CA ASP A 232 -15.60 8.82 -17.71
C ASP A 232 -14.69 7.64 -18.03
N GLY A 233 -14.25 6.95 -16.97
CA GLY A 233 -13.29 5.85 -17.09
C GLY A 233 -12.70 5.42 -15.78
N CYS A 234 -11.70 4.55 -15.89
CA CYS A 234 -11.02 3.87 -14.79
C CYS A 234 -9.58 4.38 -14.66
N PRO A 235 -9.24 5.22 -13.66
CA PRO A 235 -7.87 5.67 -13.46
C PRO A 235 -6.89 4.55 -13.14
N MET A 236 -7.35 3.51 -12.43
CA MET A 236 -6.58 2.35 -11.94
C MET A 236 -5.42 2.74 -11.02
N ASP A 237 -5.58 3.83 -10.29
CA ASP A 237 -4.56 4.44 -9.46
C ASP A 237 -5.20 5.02 -8.19
N GLY A 238 -4.78 4.55 -7.02
CA GLY A 238 -5.33 4.95 -5.72
C GLY A 238 -4.61 6.15 -5.13
N GLY A 239 -3.33 6.01 -4.81
CA GLY A 239 -2.51 7.02 -4.16
C GLY A 239 -1.90 6.55 -2.84
N GLY A 240 -1.08 7.40 -2.22
CA GLY A 240 -0.41 7.17 -0.95
C GLY A 240 -0.98 8.03 0.17
N LEU A 241 -1.09 7.46 1.37
CA LEU A 241 -1.54 8.14 2.59
C LEU A 241 -0.54 7.87 3.71
N VAL A 242 -0.17 8.91 4.44
CA VAL A 242 0.66 8.80 5.64
C VAL A 242 0.12 9.68 6.77
N ALA A 243 0.48 9.33 7.99
CA ALA A 243 0.16 10.10 9.19
C ALA A 243 1.46 10.52 9.90
N VAL A 244 1.58 11.79 10.28
CA VAL A 244 2.69 12.34 11.05
C VAL A 244 2.12 13.23 12.15
N GLY A 245 2.42 12.92 13.41
CA GLY A 245 1.92 13.70 14.55
C GLY A 245 0.38 13.80 14.57
N GLY A 246 -0.31 12.76 14.11
CA GLY A 246 -1.77 12.73 13.99
C GLY A 246 -2.33 13.52 12.81
N GLN A 247 -1.50 14.13 11.98
CA GLN A 247 -1.93 14.84 10.77
C GLN A 247 -1.78 13.95 9.56
N LEU A 248 -2.73 14.02 8.61
CA LEU A 248 -2.73 13.23 7.39
C LEU A 248 -2.09 14.01 6.25
N SER A 249 -1.27 13.33 5.47
CA SER A 249 -0.77 13.81 4.19
C SER A 249 -1.02 12.76 3.12
N SER A 250 -1.30 13.21 1.91
CA SER A 250 -1.71 12.34 0.79
C SER A 250 -1.02 12.73 -0.50
N ALA A 251 -0.75 11.73 -1.34
CA ALA A 251 -0.28 11.95 -2.70
C ALA A 251 -1.14 11.11 -3.66
N TRP A 252 -1.46 11.68 -4.83
CA TRP A 252 -2.32 11.01 -5.80
C TRP A 252 -2.11 11.50 -7.22
N ARG A 253 -2.52 10.68 -8.16
CA ARG A 253 -2.64 11.08 -9.56
C ARG A 253 -3.96 11.81 -9.80
N ARG A 254 -3.90 12.96 -10.50
CA ARG A 254 -5.02 13.65 -11.13
C ARG A 254 -4.65 13.93 -12.58
N GLU A 255 -5.43 13.40 -13.52
CA GLU A 255 -5.14 13.40 -14.96
C GLU A 255 -3.79 12.71 -15.28
N HIS A 256 -2.80 13.47 -15.67
CA HIS A 256 -1.46 12.95 -16.00
C HIS A 256 -0.40 13.24 -14.94
N ASP A 257 -0.77 13.95 -13.87
CA ASP A 257 0.17 14.50 -12.92
C ASP A 257 -0.03 13.95 -11.50
N ILE A 258 1.05 13.86 -10.77
CA ILE A 258 1.07 13.56 -9.34
C ILE A 258 0.93 14.86 -8.54
N TYR A 259 0.07 14.80 -7.53
CA TYR A 259 -0.17 15.85 -6.55
C TYR A 259 0.16 15.37 -5.16
N LEU A 260 0.59 16.28 -4.31
CA LEU A 260 0.87 16.07 -2.89
C LEU A 260 0.12 17.13 -2.07
N ALA A 261 -0.57 16.71 -1.03
CA ALA A 261 -1.18 17.60 -0.04
C ALA A 261 -0.69 17.23 1.35
N GLU A 262 -0.06 18.18 2.01
CA GLU A 262 0.22 18.15 3.44
C GLU A 262 -0.96 18.72 4.21
N SER A 263 -1.21 18.18 5.41
CA SER A 263 -2.26 18.72 6.28
C SER A 263 -2.10 20.22 6.51
N GLY A 264 -3.19 20.97 6.27
CA GLY A 264 -3.21 22.42 6.46
C GLY A 264 -2.49 23.24 5.38
N LYS A 265 -1.92 22.62 4.33
CA LYS A 265 -1.27 23.32 3.22
C LYS A 265 -2.06 23.10 1.92
N SER A 266 -1.84 23.99 0.97
CA SER A 266 -2.33 23.83 -0.40
C SER A 266 -1.66 22.64 -1.08
N GLU A 267 -2.39 21.98 -1.98
CA GLU A 267 -1.81 20.92 -2.81
C GLU A 267 -0.72 21.48 -3.72
N ILE A 268 0.32 20.70 -3.96
CA ILE A 268 1.37 20.98 -4.93
C ILE A 268 1.40 19.93 -6.02
N LYS A 269 1.71 20.35 -7.23
CA LYS A 269 1.94 19.46 -8.37
C LYS A 269 3.42 19.04 -8.38
N LEU A 270 3.67 17.72 -8.42
CA LEU A 270 5.03 17.16 -8.44
C LEU A 270 5.55 16.90 -9.86
N GLY A 271 4.67 16.59 -10.79
CA GLY A 271 5.00 16.30 -12.18
C GLY A 271 4.19 15.13 -12.76
N PRO A 272 4.45 14.79 -14.04
CA PRO A 272 3.71 13.71 -14.70
C PRO A 272 4.04 12.34 -14.11
N GLY A 273 3.04 11.44 -14.13
CA GLY A 273 3.23 10.06 -13.71
C GLY A 273 1.99 9.39 -13.11
N GLN A 274 2.21 8.21 -12.52
CA GLN A 274 1.21 7.34 -11.92
C GLN A 274 1.82 6.47 -10.83
N ASP A 275 0.96 5.69 -10.13
CA ASP A 275 1.37 4.68 -9.15
C ASP A 275 2.16 5.28 -7.98
N VAL A 276 1.72 6.42 -7.44
CA VAL A 276 2.45 7.12 -6.38
C VAL A 276 2.33 6.39 -5.04
N ALA A 277 3.48 6.21 -4.39
CA ALA A 277 3.59 5.82 -2.98
C ALA A 277 4.17 6.98 -2.17
N LEU A 278 3.81 7.06 -0.88
CA LEU A 278 4.16 8.15 0.02
C LEU A 278 4.75 7.60 1.30
N ALA A 279 5.82 8.23 1.77
CA ALA A 279 6.40 8.02 3.09
C ALA A 279 6.64 9.34 3.81
N ALA A 280 6.80 9.28 5.12
CA ALA A 280 7.10 10.45 5.94
C ALA A 280 8.25 10.12 6.90
N GLY A 281 9.16 11.07 7.10
CA GLY A 281 10.30 10.92 7.98
C GLY A 281 10.74 12.24 8.59
N GLY A 282 11.86 12.25 9.31
CA GLY A 282 12.35 13.41 10.06
C GLY A 282 12.62 14.66 9.21
N HIS A 283 12.79 14.51 7.91
CA HIS A 283 13.04 15.62 6.98
C HIS A 283 11.82 15.97 6.11
N GLY A 284 10.64 15.44 6.39
CA GLY A 284 9.39 15.75 5.69
C GLY A 284 8.77 14.57 4.95
N LEU A 285 8.07 14.88 3.87
CA LEU A 285 7.38 13.91 3.03
C LEU A 285 8.25 13.50 1.84
N TYR A 286 8.09 12.23 1.47
CA TYR A 286 8.76 11.61 0.33
C TYR A 286 7.71 10.92 -0.53
N ALA A 287 7.63 11.31 -1.81
CA ALA A 287 6.76 10.65 -2.77
C ALA A 287 7.60 9.99 -3.86
N ILE A 288 7.26 8.74 -4.20
CA ILE A 288 7.89 8.00 -5.29
C ILE A 288 6.81 7.56 -6.27
N TRP A 289 7.06 7.68 -7.57
CA TRP A 289 6.08 7.32 -8.59
C TRP A 289 6.72 6.86 -9.90
N SER A 290 5.95 6.17 -10.71
CA SER A 290 6.30 5.79 -12.08
C SER A 290 5.98 6.93 -13.05
N ALA A 291 6.91 7.27 -13.94
CA ALA A 291 6.73 8.27 -14.98
C ALA A 291 7.32 7.77 -16.30
N GLU A 292 7.00 8.45 -17.39
CA GLU A 292 7.76 8.29 -18.63
C GLU A 292 9.22 8.69 -18.37
N GLY A 293 10.15 7.76 -18.60
CA GLY A 293 11.56 7.93 -18.24
C GLY A 293 11.90 7.43 -16.84
N GLY A 294 11.07 6.58 -16.20
CA GLY A 294 11.45 5.75 -15.06
C GLY A 294 10.83 6.14 -13.72
N ILE A 295 11.54 5.87 -12.65
CA ILE A 295 11.09 6.10 -11.27
C ILE A 295 11.54 7.49 -10.80
N GLN A 296 10.60 8.28 -10.30
CA GLN A 296 10.81 9.62 -9.76
C GLN A 296 10.70 9.62 -8.23
N LEU A 297 11.49 10.47 -7.58
CA LEU A 297 11.43 10.73 -6.13
C LEU A 297 11.29 12.23 -5.89
N TYR A 298 10.30 12.61 -5.09
CA TYR A 298 10.22 13.93 -4.47
C TYR A 298 10.74 13.83 -3.03
N ALA A 299 11.73 14.67 -2.72
CA ALA A 299 12.33 14.79 -1.40
C ALA A 299 12.80 16.23 -1.18
N ALA A 300 12.64 16.79 0.01
CA ALA A 300 13.13 18.12 0.37
C ALA A 300 12.74 19.23 -0.63
N GLY A 301 11.54 19.18 -1.19
CA GLY A 301 11.03 20.18 -2.14
C GLY A 301 11.50 20.01 -3.58
N GLN A 302 12.24 18.96 -3.90
CA GLN A 302 12.80 18.71 -5.23
C GLN A 302 12.40 17.33 -5.76
N THR A 303 12.27 17.23 -7.08
CA THR A 303 12.06 15.97 -7.79
C THR A 303 13.34 15.54 -8.48
N SER A 304 13.70 14.27 -8.31
CA SER A 304 14.84 13.64 -8.98
C SER A 304 14.45 12.28 -9.55
N ARG A 305 15.17 11.83 -10.57
CA ARG A 305 15.01 10.50 -11.14
C ARG A 305 15.90 9.50 -10.39
N LEU A 306 15.30 8.39 -9.96
CA LEU A 306 16.02 7.30 -9.30
C LEU A 306 16.42 6.17 -10.26
N ALA A 307 15.59 5.90 -11.29
CA ALA A 307 15.85 4.84 -12.26
C ALA A 307 15.27 5.22 -13.62
N GLU A 308 15.86 4.69 -14.69
CA GLU A 308 15.43 4.90 -16.08
C GLU A 308 14.17 4.10 -16.42
N THR A 309 13.92 3.00 -15.71
CA THR A 309 12.78 2.10 -15.89
C THR A 309 12.24 1.67 -14.54
N GLY A 310 11.02 1.11 -14.52
CA GLY A 310 10.40 0.55 -13.33
C GLY A 310 8.91 0.89 -13.22
N ALA A 311 8.20 0.15 -12.40
CA ALA A 311 6.78 0.32 -12.17
C ALA A 311 6.38 -0.06 -10.74
N PHE A 312 5.22 0.42 -10.29
CA PHE A 312 4.61 0.11 -9.00
C PHE A 312 5.58 0.29 -7.83
N PRO A 313 6.13 1.50 -7.64
CA PRO A 313 7.09 1.73 -6.59
C PRO A 313 6.45 1.64 -5.20
N THR A 314 7.28 1.31 -4.23
CA THR A 314 6.99 1.34 -2.79
C THR A 314 8.09 2.08 -2.07
N ILE A 315 7.76 2.75 -0.97
CA ILE A 315 8.72 3.51 -0.17
C ILE A 315 8.34 3.45 1.30
N LEU A 316 9.33 3.41 2.17
CA LEU A 316 9.16 3.61 3.60
C LEU A 316 10.31 4.42 4.19
N THR A 317 10.08 4.99 5.35
CA THR A 317 11.10 5.61 6.19
C THR A 317 11.44 4.67 7.32
N LEU A 318 12.73 4.42 7.52
CA LEU A 318 13.24 3.63 8.62
C LEU A 318 13.33 4.48 9.92
N PRO A 319 13.43 3.85 11.10
CA PRO A 319 13.48 4.58 12.38
C PRO A 319 14.64 5.57 12.51
N ASP A 320 15.74 5.37 11.78
CA ASP A 320 16.89 6.28 11.75
C ASP A 320 16.73 7.43 10.73
N GLY A 321 15.57 7.54 10.09
CA GLY A 321 15.27 8.53 9.06
C GLY A 321 15.73 8.16 7.66
N THR A 322 16.43 7.04 7.48
CA THR A 322 16.83 6.53 6.17
C THR A 322 15.61 6.11 5.37
N LEU A 323 15.62 6.38 4.07
CA LEU A 323 14.61 5.88 3.14
C LEU A 323 15.00 4.50 2.60
N LEU A 324 13.99 3.68 2.35
CA LEU A 324 14.10 2.49 1.52
C LEU A 324 13.02 2.55 0.45
N ALA A 325 13.43 2.51 -0.79
CA ALA A 325 12.55 2.51 -1.95
C ALA A 325 12.71 1.22 -2.74
N GLY A 326 11.64 0.77 -3.40
CA GLY A 326 11.69 -0.41 -4.27
C GLY A 326 10.65 -0.34 -5.37
N TRP A 327 10.86 -1.07 -6.45
CA TRP A 327 9.96 -1.15 -7.59
C TRP A 327 10.15 -2.47 -8.35
N GLU A 328 9.19 -2.81 -9.19
CA GLU A 328 9.37 -3.91 -10.15
C GLU A 328 10.02 -3.42 -11.44
N GLU A 329 11.00 -4.17 -11.92
CA GLU A 329 11.74 -3.88 -13.13
C GLU A 329 12.15 -5.18 -13.83
N ASN A 330 11.66 -5.41 -15.05
CA ASN A 330 12.00 -6.60 -15.84
C ASN A 330 11.79 -7.95 -15.10
N GLY A 331 10.77 -8.03 -14.24
CA GLY A 331 10.47 -9.24 -13.46
C GLY A 331 11.30 -9.42 -12.18
N VAL A 332 12.16 -8.48 -11.87
CA VAL A 332 12.98 -8.41 -10.66
C VAL A 332 12.41 -7.33 -9.73
N ILE A 333 12.60 -7.44 -8.42
CA ILE A 333 12.39 -6.30 -7.51
C ILE A 333 13.73 -5.62 -7.29
N THR A 334 13.80 -4.35 -7.60
CA THR A 334 14.95 -3.48 -7.31
C THR A 334 14.68 -2.68 -6.05
N LEU A 335 15.63 -2.64 -5.12
CA LEU A 335 15.59 -1.86 -3.89
C LEU A 335 16.80 -0.93 -3.82
N ILE A 336 16.60 0.27 -3.30
CA ILE A 336 17.68 1.24 -3.03
C ILE A 336 17.43 1.98 -1.72
N ASN A 337 18.50 2.52 -1.15
CA ASN A 337 18.46 3.52 -0.09
C ASN A 337 18.85 4.87 -0.72
N PRO A 338 17.89 5.68 -1.17
CA PRO A 338 18.15 6.92 -1.92
C PRO A 338 18.65 8.07 -1.04
#